data_b321a0f976636c393accfe2f1e01cbc0
#
_entry.id   b321a0f976636c393accfe2f1e01cbc0
#
_cell.length_a   1.000
_cell.length_b   1.000
_cell.length_c   1.000
_cell.angle_alpha   90.00
_cell.angle_beta   90.00
_cell.angle_gamma   90.00
#
_symmetry.space_group_name_H-M   'P 1'
#
loop_
_entity.id
_entity.type
_entity.pdbx_description
1 polymer ?
#
loop_
_entity_poly.entity_id
_entity_poly.type
_entity_poly.pdbx_seq_one_letter_code
_entity_poly.pdbx_strand_id
1 'polypeptide(L)'
;GTKIPVEDAQPGDLIFYAKEGYVYHVVMYAGDGRTIEAASTKLGIIEGKVNTKNAVWATRILKDDCSLTGGGIEKANATEDMYGQKLENFQITYYCPCEICCDKASKVTASGTPVAEGKTIATDPNVIPYGTKVIIGGDVFTAEDTGRKVQGNQISIYVNNHAEVSASDTENTDVYLAK
;
A
#
# COMPACT_ATOMS: atom_id res chain seq x y z
N GLY A 1 3.40 16.25 11.90
CA GLY A 1 4.75 15.72 12.14
C GLY A 1 5.54 16.58 13.11
N THR A 2 6.59 16.05 13.65
CA THR A 2 7.47 16.77 14.57
C THR A 2 8.52 17.56 13.78
N LYS A 3 8.64 18.87 14.06
CA LYS A 3 9.67 19.72 13.45
C LYS A 3 11.04 19.40 14.06
N ILE A 4 12.03 19.17 13.21
CA ILE A 4 13.41 18.83 13.60
C ILE A 4 14.42 19.64 12.79
N PRO A 5 15.68 19.80 13.28
CA PRO A 5 16.78 20.33 12.48
C PRO A 5 17.03 19.52 11.21
N VAL A 6 17.52 20.16 10.15
CA VAL A 6 17.80 19.49 8.87
C VAL A 6 18.92 18.44 9.02
N GLU A 7 19.89 18.71 9.87
CA GLU A 7 21.00 17.81 10.19
C GLU A 7 20.58 16.51 10.88
N ASP A 8 19.42 16.53 11.55
CA ASP A 8 18.84 15.36 12.23
C ASP A 8 17.85 14.58 11.34
N ALA A 9 17.75 14.97 10.05
CA ALA A 9 16.83 14.32 9.13
C ALA A 9 17.22 12.86 8.86
N GLN A 10 16.22 11.99 8.88
CA GLN A 10 16.33 10.57 8.57
C GLN A 10 15.57 10.26 7.26
N PRO A 11 15.90 9.17 6.55
CA PRO A 11 15.16 8.75 5.36
C PRO A 11 13.65 8.70 5.63
N GLY A 12 12.86 9.36 4.77
CA GLY A 12 11.41 9.51 4.91
C GLY A 12 10.96 10.84 5.54
N ASP A 13 11.87 11.62 6.15
CA ASP A 13 11.56 12.96 6.62
C ASP A 13 11.36 13.93 5.46
N LEU A 14 10.50 14.95 5.66
CA LEU A 14 10.30 16.01 4.69
C LEU A 14 11.18 17.20 5.02
N ILE A 15 12.01 17.64 4.07
CA ILE A 15 12.83 18.85 4.18
C ILE A 15 12.12 20.00 3.48
N PHE A 16 12.01 21.13 4.17
CA PHE A 16 11.36 22.34 3.68
C PHE A 16 12.38 23.39 3.29
N TYR A 17 12.22 23.93 2.09
CA TYR A 17 13.01 25.05 1.57
C TYR A 17 12.21 26.34 1.64
N ALA A 18 12.83 27.38 2.20
CA ALA A 18 12.22 28.69 2.30
C ALA A 18 13.14 29.79 1.79
N LYS A 19 12.52 30.86 1.31
CA LYS A 19 13.19 32.12 0.94
C LYS A 19 12.35 33.28 1.45
N GLU A 20 12.98 34.24 2.10
CA GLU A 20 12.31 35.44 2.62
C GLU A 20 11.07 35.14 3.49
N GLY A 21 11.16 34.04 4.28
CA GLY A 21 10.07 33.62 5.19
C GLY A 21 8.99 32.76 4.55
N TYR A 22 9.00 32.55 3.22
CA TYR A 22 8.04 31.72 2.52
C TYR A 22 8.62 30.36 2.14
N VAL A 23 7.91 29.29 2.49
CA VAL A 23 8.23 27.95 2.01
C VAL A 23 7.82 27.84 0.55
N TYR A 24 8.77 27.54 -0.31
CA TYR A 24 8.51 27.44 -1.75
C TYR A 24 8.66 26.02 -2.29
N HIS A 25 9.28 25.11 -1.54
CA HIS A 25 9.49 23.73 -1.96
C HIS A 25 9.60 22.78 -0.78
N VAL A 26 9.22 21.52 -0.99
CA VAL A 26 9.36 20.43 -0.05
C VAL A 26 9.89 19.20 -0.78
N VAL A 27 10.81 18.47 -0.15
CA VAL A 27 11.41 17.27 -0.68
C VAL A 27 11.40 16.17 0.37
N MET A 28 11.41 14.92 -0.04
CA MET A 28 11.63 13.79 0.86
C MET A 28 13.12 13.49 0.97
N TYR A 29 13.63 13.39 2.19
CA TYR A 29 15.01 12.97 2.42
C TYR A 29 15.16 11.46 2.21
N ALA A 30 16.10 11.05 1.37
CA ALA A 30 16.36 9.65 1.03
C ALA A 30 17.60 9.06 1.71
N GLY A 31 18.26 9.84 2.60
CA GLY A 31 19.54 9.46 3.22
C GLY A 31 20.76 9.92 2.41
N ASP A 32 21.91 9.94 3.04
CA ASP A 32 23.21 10.29 2.43
C ASP A 32 23.21 11.61 1.65
N GLY A 33 22.45 12.60 2.14
CA GLY A 33 22.32 13.91 1.49
C GLY A 33 21.49 13.90 0.20
N ARG A 34 20.81 12.81 -0.13
CA ARG A 34 19.92 12.66 -1.29
C ARG A 34 18.49 13.05 -0.96
N THR A 35 17.77 13.48 -1.98
CA THR A 35 16.34 13.82 -1.88
C THR A 35 15.55 13.18 -3.02
N ILE A 36 14.25 12.96 -2.78
CA ILE A 36 13.28 12.63 -3.80
C ILE A 36 12.29 13.77 -3.84
N GLU A 37 12.03 14.30 -5.02
CA GLU A 37 11.22 15.50 -5.19
C GLU A 37 10.37 15.51 -6.46
N ALA A 38 9.19 16.10 -6.36
CA ALA A 38 8.37 16.46 -7.51
C ALA A 38 8.88 17.81 -8.07
N ALA A 39 9.79 17.74 -9.05
CA ALA A 39 10.51 18.92 -9.51
C ALA A 39 9.65 19.84 -10.39
N SER A 40 8.93 19.29 -11.35
CA SER A 40 7.98 20.01 -12.22
C SER A 40 7.13 19.04 -13.02
N THR A 41 6.06 19.53 -13.66
CA THR A 41 5.23 18.72 -14.58
C THR A 41 6.03 18.16 -15.77
N LYS A 42 7.13 18.80 -16.15
CA LYS A 42 7.99 18.37 -17.25
C LYS A 42 9.03 17.34 -16.81
N LEU A 43 9.59 17.48 -15.61
CA LEU A 43 10.65 16.62 -15.09
C LEU A 43 10.10 15.45 -14.26
N GLY A 44 8.87 15.58 -13.73
CA GLY A 44 8.26 14.58 -12.88
C GLY A 44 8.95 14.45 -11.52
N ILE A 45 9.06 13.23 -11.04
CA ILE A 45 9.75 12.89 -9.80
C ILE A 45 11.21 12.59 -10.13
N ILE A 46 12.12 13.27 -9.44
CA ILE A 46 13.57 13.13 -9.64
C ILE A 46 14.28 12.88 -8.29
N GLU A 47 15.47 12.30 -8.37
CA GLU A 47 16.42 12.29 -7.28
C GLU A 47 17.27 13.56 -7.35
N GLY A 48 17.43 14.21 -6.21
CA GLY A 48 18.23 15.43 -6.04
C GLY A 48 19.21 15.33 -4.86
N LYS A 49 19.77 16.46 -4.49
CA LYS A 49 20.63 16.60 -3.29
C LYS A 49 20.07 17.69 -2.38
N VAL A 50 20.25 17.49 -1.07
CA VAL A 50 19.85 18.51 -0.08
C VAL A 50 20.53 19.84 -0.38
N ASN A 51 19.73 20.87 -0.63
CA ASN A 51 20.21 22.23 -0.77
C ASN A 51 20.31 22.90 0.61
N THR A 52 21.45 22.76 1.25
CA THR A 52 21.68 23.26 2.62
C THR A 52 21.57 24.78 2.78
N LYS A 53 21.63 25.55 1.67
CA LYS A 53 21.51 27.02 1.73
C LYS A 53 20.08 27.47 2.00
N ASN A 54 19.09 26.72 1.51
CA ASN A 54 17.68 27.07 1.56
C ASN A 54 16.85 26.13 2.42
N ALA A 55 17.43 25.03 2.89
CA ALA A 55 16.78 24.11 3.82
C ALA A 55 16.66 24.79 5.20
N VAL A 56 15.44 24.90 5.70
CA VAL A 56 15.16 25.65 6.93
C VAL A 56 14.79 24.77 8.11
N TRP A 57 14.13 23.66 7.87
CA TRP A 57 13.83 22.60 8.83
C TRP A 57 13.43 21.31 8.11
N ALA A 58 13.45 20.21 8.84
CA ALA A 58 12.80 18.97 8.42
C ALA A 58 11.59 18.69 9.31
N THR A 59 10.69 17.81 8.84
CA THR A 59 9.54 17.33 9.61
C THR A 59 9.50 15.83 9.55
N ARG A 60 9.56 15.18 10.73
CA ARG A 60 9.35 13.75 10.87
C ARG A 60 7.87 13.44 10.88
N ILE A 61 7.41 12.72 9.86
CA ILE A 61 6.03 12.27 9.72
C ILE A 61 5.90 10.83 10.15
N LEU A 62 6.89 10.01 9.80
CA LEU A 62 6.94 8.60 10.16
C LEU A 62 7.37 8.49 11.63
N LYS A 63 6.75 7.59 12.37
CA LYS A 63 7.18 7.24 13.73
C LYS A 63 8.41 6.34 13.64
N ASP A 64 9.23 6.33 14.68
CA ASP A 64 10.46 5.52 14.75
C ASP A 64 10.20 3.99 14.68
N ASP A 65 8.95 3.56 14.84
CA ASP A 65 8.50 2.19 14.67
C ASP A 65 8.10 1.83 13.21
N CYS A 66 8.07 2.84 12.31
CA CYS A 66 7.94 2.59 10.88
C CYS A 66 9.26 2.09 10.32
N SER A 67 9.49 0.78 10.39
CA SER A 67 10.58 0.12 9.69
C SER A 67 10.33 0.24 8.18
N LEU A 68 11.07 1.12 7.50
CA LEU A 68 11.08 1.22 6.04
C LEU A 68 11.84 0.04 5.43
N THR A 69 11.31 -1.15 5.57
CA THR A 69 11.72 -2.28 4.74
C THR A 69 10.90 -2.23 3.46
N GLY A 70 11.48 -1.61 2.43
CA GLY A 70 11.05 -1.61 1.02
C GLY A 70 9.55 -1.46 0.81
N GLY A 71 9.13 -0.36 0.17
CA GLY A 71 7.76 0.10 -0.07
C GLY A 71 6.67 -0.91 -0.42
N GLY A 72 6.37 -1.80 0.51
CA GLY A 72 5.15 -2.56 0.58
C GLY A 72 4.30 -1.96 1.70
N ILE A 73 3.03 -1.76 1.47
CA ILE A 73 2.04 -1.63 2.53
C ILE A 73 2.33 -2.79 3.47
N GLU A 74 2.61 -2.52 4.77
CA GLU A 74 2.81 -3.60 5.74
C GLU A 74 1.60 -4.53 5.63
N LYS A 75 1.84 -5.72 5.10
CA LYS A 75 0.87 -6.80 5.21
C LYS A 75 0.65 -6.98 6.71
N ALA A 76 -0.56 -6.78 7.16
CA ALA A 76 -0.90 -6.98 8.57
C ALA A 76 -0.78 -8.49 8.85
N ASN A 77 0.38 -8.89 9.36
CA ASN A 77 0.60 -10.28 9.76
C ASN A 77 -0.38 -10.64 10.88
N ALA A 78 -1.10 -11.72 10.70
CA ALA A 78 -2.02 -12.22 11.70
C ALA A 78 -1.26 -12.85 12.86
N THR A 79 -1.61 -12.45 14.08
CA THR A 79 -1.17 -13.12 15.31
C THR A 79 -2.13 -14.27 15.63
N GLU A 80 -1.69 -15.27 16.40
CA GLU A 80 -2.48 -16.48 16.70
C GLU A 80 -3.87 -16.16 17.30
N ASP A 81 -3.98 -15.11 18.09
CA ASP A 81 -5.22 -14.68 18.71
C ASP A 81 -6.23 -14.06 17.72
N MET A 82 -5.78 -13.62 16.55
CA MET A 82 -6.62 -13.07 15.48
C MET A 82 -7.35 -14.14 14.67
N TYR A 83 -6.92 -15.39 14.73
CA TYR A 83 -7.59 -16.48 13.99
C TYR A 83 -8.95 -16.78 14.60
N GLY A 84 -9.99 -16.60 13.81
CA GLY A 84 -11.35 -16.96 14.13
C GLY A 84 -11.77 -18.29 13.51
N GLN A 85 -13.01 -18.34 13.02
CA GLN A 85 -13.54 -19.52 12.36
C GLN A 85 -12.77 -19.83 11.08
N LYS A 86 -12.34 -21.08 10.93
CA LYS A 86 -11.79 -21.59 9.69
C LYS A 86 -12.93 -21.71 8.67
N LEU A 87 -12.74 -21.06 7.53
CA LEU A 87 -13.52 -21.29 6.32
C LEU A 87 -12.83 -22.38 5.52
N GLU A 88 -13.62 -23.14 4.78
CA GLU A 88 -13.05 -24.24 3.99
C GLU A 88 -12.21 -23.73 2.82
N ASN A 89 -11.49 -24.63 2.20
CA ASN A 89 -10.53 -24.46 1.13
C ASN A 89 -11.00 -23.50 0.03
N PHE A 90 -10.34 -22.37 -0.12
CA PHE A 90 -10.63 -21.38 -1.14
C PHE A 90 -9.59 -21.41 -2.24
N GLN A 91 -10.02 -21.20 -3.47
CA GLN A 91 -9.16 -20.97 -4.61
C GLN A 91 -8.69 -19.50 -4.60
N ILE A 92 -7.40 -19.29 -4.48
CA ILE A 92 -6.79 -17.97 -4.47
C ILE A 92 -6.26 -17.66 -5.87
N THR A 93 -6.65 -16.50 -6.37
CA THR A 93 -6.16 -15.90 -7.61
C THR A 93 -5.72 -14.47 -7.35
N TYR A 94 -5.17 -13.80 -8.36
CA TYR A 94 -4.69 -12.44 -8.24
C TYR A 94 -5.28 -11.56 -9.35
N TYR A 95 -5.45 -10.28 -9.08
CA TYR A 95 -5.90 -9.31 -10.09
C TYR A 95 -5.22 -7.94 -9.89
N CYS A 96 -5.13 -7.17 -10.95
CA CYS A 96 -4.59 -5.80 -10.93
C CYS A 96 -5.56 -4.84 -11.64
N PRO A 97 -5.37 -3.53 -11.54
CA PRO A 97 -6.28 -2.53 -12.09
C PRO A 97 -6.08 -2.30 -13.61
N CYS A 98 -5.55 -3.26 -14.35
CA CYS A 98 -5.37 -3.14 -15.79
C CYS A 98 -6.60 -3.63 -16.57
N GLU A 99 -6.72 -3.22 -17.84
CA GLU A 99 -7.84 -3.59 -18.71
C GLU A 99 -7.89 -5.10 -19.05
N ILE A 100 -6.78 -5.82 -18.84
CA ILE A 100 -6.73 -7.28 -19.04
C ILE A 100 -7.43 -8.01 -17.89
N CYS A 101 -7.20 -7.56 -16.65
CA CYS A 101 -7.78 -8.17 -15.44
C CYS A 101 -9.17 -7.61 -15.12
N CYS A 102 -9.42 -6.34 -15.45
CA CYS A 102 -10.66 -5.62 -15.18
C CYS A 102 -11.20 -5.01 -16.48
N ASP A 103 -12.51 -5.08 -16.71
CA ASP A 103 -13.14 -4.49 -17.91
C ASP A 103 -12.92 -2.98 -18.02
N LYS A 104 -12.70 -2.31 -16.89
CA LYS A 104 -12.32 -0.90 -16.79
C LYS A 104 -11.28 -0.77 -15.68
N ALA A 105 -10.17 -0.12 -15.99
CA ALA A 105 -9.18 0.26 -14.97
C ALA A 105 -9.87 1.12 -13.90
N SER A 106 -10.07 0.57 -12.73
CA SER A 106 -10.66 1.27 -11.58
C SER A 106 -9.72 1.15 -10.38
N LYS A 107 -9.55 2.27 -9.69
CA LYS A 107 -8.85 2.30 -8.39
C LYS A 107 -9.83 2.31 -7.22
N VAL A 108 -11.11 2.07 -7.50
CA VAL A 108 -12.19 2.01 -6.51
C VAL A 108 -12.85 0.66 -6.59
N THR A 109 -13.00 -0.01 -5.46
CA THR A 109 -13.62 -1.32 -5.29
C THR A 109 -15.15 -1.26 -5.45
N ALA A 110 -15.79 -2.42 -5.52
CA ALA A 110 -17.24 -2.52 -5.55
C ALA A 110 -17.91 -2.00 -4.26
N SER A 111 -17.22 -2.01 -3.12
CA SER A 111 -17.70 -1.42 -1.86
C SER A 111 -17.50 0.11 -1.79
N GLY A 112 -16.86 0.73 -2.79
CA GLY A 112 -16.62 2.16 -2.85
C GLY A 112 -15.33 2.63 -2.16
N THR A 113 -14.48 1.72 -1.69
CA THR A 113 -13.18 2.05 -1.08
C THR A 113 -12.07 2.07 -2.14
N PRO A 114 -10.98 2.84 -1.94
CA PRO A 114 -9.80 2.72 -2.78
C PRO A 114 -9.17 1.33 -2.66
N VAL A 115 -8.73 0.73 -3.78
CA VAL A 115 -7.97 -0.51 -3.76
C VAL A 115 -6.62 -0.31 -3.08
N ALA A 116 -6.18 -1.31 -2.33
CA ALA A 116 -4.87 -1.30 -1.67
C ALA A 116 -4.25 -2.71 -1.72
N GLU A 117 -3.01 -2.79 -2.23
CA GLU A 117 -2.22 -4.02 -2.20
C GLU A 117 -1.93 -4.45 -0.76
N GLY A 118 -1.92 -5.76 -0.51
CA GLY A 118 -1.74 -6.31 0.84
C GLY A 118 -2.96 -6.16 1.75
N LYS A 119 -4.07 -5.57 1.26
CA LYS A 119 -5.30 -5.36 2.05
C LYS A 119 -6.56 -5.80 1.30
N THR A 120 -6.73 -5.38 0.05
CA THR A 120 -7.98 -5.55 -0.70
C THR A 120 -8.06 -6.93 -1.34
N ILE A 121 -9.18 -7.60 -1.13
CA ILE A 121 -9.54 -8.82 -1.86
C ILE A 121 -10.93 -8.69 -2.47
N ALA A 122 -11.10 -9.35 -3.61
CA ALA A 122 -12.41 -9.60 -4.23
C ALA A 122 -12.93 -10.96 -3.76
N THR A 123 -14.21 -10.99 -3.40
CA THR A 123 -14.92 -12.18 -2.90
C THR A 123 -16.31 -12.30 -3.55
N ASP A 124 -16.97 -13.44 -3.36
CA ASP A 124 -18.42 -13.55 -3.52
C ASP A 124 -19.09 -12.98 -2.26
N PRO A 125 -19.84 -11.86 -2.35
CA PRO A 125 -20.46 -11.24 -1.16
C PRO A 125 -21.51 -12.11 -0.47
N ASN A 126 -22.01 -13.17 -1.14
CA ASN A 126 -22.92 -14.15 -0.53
C ASN A 126 -22.17 -15.14 0.38
N VAL A 127 -20.86 -15.30 0.20
CA VAL A 127 -20.00 -16.20 0.99
C VAL A 127 -19.17 -15.41 2.01
N ILE A 128 -18.49 -14.36 1.54
CA ILE A 128 -17.72 -13.45 2.40
C ILE A 128 -18.19 -12.01 2.11
N PRO A 129 -19.08 -11.44 2.94
CA PRO A 129 -19.63 -10.09 2.76
C PRO A 129 -18.56 -9.00 2.80
N TYR A 130 -18.83 -7.87 2.14
CA TYR A 130 -17.96 -6.69 2.21
C TYR A 130 -17.69 -6.23 3.65
N GLY A 131 -16.47 -5.79 3.91
CA GLY A 131 -16.00 -5.39 5.22
C GLY A 131 -15.50 -6.54 6.10
N THR A 132 -15.76 -7.80 5.72
CA THR A 132 -15.23 -8.96 6.44
C THR A 132 -13.71 -8.99 6.32
N LYS A 133 -13.03 -9.16 7.46
CA LYS A 133 -11.59 -9.40 7.49
C LYS A 133 -11.32 -10.90 7.51
N VAL A 134 -10.39 -11.33 6.67
CA VAL A 134 -9.96 -12.73 6.58
C VAL A 134 -8.44 -12.83 6.66
N ILE A 135 -7.96 -13.98 7.08
CA ILE A 135 -6.53 -14.31 7.14
C ILE A 135 -6.26 -15.38 6.09
N ILE A 136 -5.30 -15.08 5.21
CA ILE A 136 -4.85 -15.95 4.11
C ILE A 136 -3.33 -16.00 4.14
N GLY A 137 -2.75 -17.19 4.32
CA GLY A 137 -1.30 -17.35 4.35
C GLY A 137 -0.59 -16.57 5.48
N GLY A 138 -1.32 -16.21 6.56
CA GLY A 138 -0.79 -15.41 7.66
C GLY A 138 -0.98 -13.89 7.50
N ASP A 139 -1.48 -13.42 6.36
CA ASP A 139 -1.76 -12.00 6.10
C ASP A 139 -3.24 -11.69 6.32
N VAL A 140 -3.56 -10.50 6.81
CA VAL A 140 -4.93 -10.02 7.03
C VAL A 140 -5.41 -9.21 5.83
N PHE A 141 -6.50 -9.64 5.21
CA PHE A 141 -7.16 -8.96 4.09
C PHE A 141 -8.56 -8.50 4.46
N THR A 142 -9.08 -7.55 3.68
CA THR A 142 -10.47 -7.09 3.81
C THR A 142 -11.23 -7.34 2.50
N ALA A 143 -12.40 -7.95 2.59
CA ALA A 143 -13.30 -8.13 1.46
C ALA A 143 -13.90 -6.77 1.08
N GLU A 144 -13.42 -6.17 0.01
CA GLU A 144 -13.82 -4.83 -0.43
C GLU A 144 -14.32 -4.83 -1.89
N ASP A 145 -13.99 -5.90 -2.62
CA ASP A 145 -14.29 -5.98 -4.06
C ASP A 145 -15.01 -7.26 -4.44
N THR A 146 -15.47 -7.32 -5.67
CA THR A 146 -16.06 -8.50 -6.30
C THR A 146 -15.73 -8.55 -7.78
N GLY A 147 -15.94 -9.70 -8.41
CA GLY A 147 -15.71 -9.87 -9.84
C GLY A 147 -16.60 -10.97 -10.42
N ARG A 148 -16.91 -10.87 -11.72
CA ARG A 148 -17.76 -11.88 -12.41
C ARG A 148 -17.23 -13.31 -12.32
N LYS A 149 -15.90 -13.46 -12.17
CA LYS A 149 -15.23 -14.76 -12.04
C LYS A 149 -15.00 -15.18 -10.59
N VAL A 150 -15.29 -14.31 -9.64
CA VAL A 150 -15.06 -14.56 -8.21
C VAL A 150 -16.37 -14.96 -7.58
N GLN A 151 -16.65 -16.27 -7.57
CA GLN A 151 -17.90 -16.84 -7.09
C GLN A 151 -17.66 -18.03 -6.15
N GLY A 152 -18.54 -18.18 -5.15
CA GLY A 152 -18.40 -19.25 -4.16
C GLY A 152 -17.10 -19.17 -3.38
N ASN A 153 -16.39 -20.28 -3.28
CA ASN A 153 -15.11 -20.38 -2.57
C ASN A 153 -13.91 -19.89 -3.42
N GLN A 154 -14.06 -18.74 -4.07
CA GLN A 154 -12.98 -18.09 -4.81
C GLN A 154 -12.69 -16.73 -4.20
N ILE A 155 -11.40 -16.42 -4.10
CA ILE A 155 -10.88 -15.13 -3.67
C ILE A 155 -9.87 -14.64 -4.69
N SER A 156 -9.91 -13.35 -5.02
CA SER A 156 -8.88 -12.72 -5.84
C SER A 156 -8.19 -11.61 -5.06
N ILE A 157 -6.87 -11.73 -4.88
CA ILE A 157 -6.06 -10.76 -4.14
C ILE A 157 -5.62 -9.64 -5.07
N TYR A 158 -5.80 -8.40 -4.64
CA TYR A 158 -5.34 -7.24 -5.40
C TYR A 158 -3.83 -7.07 -5.34
N VAL A 159 -3.23 -6.85 -6.51
CA VAL A 159 -1.82 -6.47 -6.69
C VAL A 159 -1.72 -5.24 -7.60
N ASN A 160 -0.63 -4.49 -7.50
CA ASN A 160 -0.51 -3.21 -8.20
C ASN A 160 -0.25 -3.34 -9.70
N ASN A 161 0.36 -4.43 -10.15
CA ASN A 161 0.74 -4.58 -11.54
C ASN A 161 0.47 -5.98 -12.12
N HIS A 162 0.37 -6.06 -13.46
CA HIS A 162 0.03 -7.30 -14.17
C HIS A 162 1.16 -8.35 -14.13
N ALA A 163 2.39 -7.94 -13.97
CA ALA A 163 3.51 -8.89 -13.88
C ALA A 163 3.40 -9.76 -12.63
N GLU A 164 2.90 -9.20 -11.52
CA GLU A 164 2.64 -9.94 -10.28
C GLU A 164 1.49 -10.94 -10.45
N VAL A 165 0.41 -10.55 -11.15
CA VAL A 165 -0.69 -11.48 -11.49
C VAL A 165 -0.17 -12.66 -12.30
N SER A 166 0.67 -12.40 -13.30
CA SER A 166 1.20 -13.44 -14.20
C SER A 166 2.25 -14.32 -13.51
N ALA A 167 2.93 -13.83 -12.49
CA ALA A 167 3.94 -14.56 -11.72
C ALA A 167 3.33 -15.40 -10.58
N SER A 168 2.05 -15.17 -10.24
CA SER A 168 1.37 -15.84 -9.14
C SER A 168 0.58 -17.03 -9.64
N ASP A 169 0.82 -18.18 -9.05
CA ASP A 169 0.06 -19.39 -9.34
C ASP A 169 -1.30 -19.36 -8.63
N THR A 170 -2.28 -20.02 -9.24
CA THR A 170 -3.55 -20.30 -8.57
C THR A 170 -3.36 -21.40 -7.54
N GLU A 171 -3.66 -21.13 -6.30
CA GLU A 171 -3.52 -22.10 -5.22
C GLU A 171 -4.82 -22.28 -4.44
N ASN A 172 -4.94 -23.45 -3.79
CA ASN A 172 -6.02 -23.69 -2.84
C ASN A 172 -5.45 -23.62 -1.42
N THR A 173 -6.05 -22.78 -0.59
CA THR A 173 -5.57 -22.60 0.78
C THR A 173 -6.73 -22.42 1.77
N ASP A 174 -6.44 -22.66 3.03
CA ASP A 174 -7.38 -22.41 4.11
C ASP A 174 -7.48 -20.91 4.39
N VAL A 175 -8.69 -20.43 4.57
CA VAL A 175 -9.02 -19.06 4.92
C VAL A 175 -9.64 -19.04 6.30
N TYR A 176 -9.31 -18.05 7.11
CA TYR A 176 -9.87 -17.88 8.45
C TYR A 176 -10.53 -16.51 8.57
N LEU A 177 -11.67 -16.43 9.23
CA LEU A 177 -12.21 -15.13 9.64
C LEU A 177 -11.24 -14.50 10.67
N ALA A 178 -10.98 -13.20 10.54
CA ALA A 178 -10.28 -12.48 11.58
C ALA A 178 -11.27 -12.08 12.70
N LYS A 179 -10.84 -12.21 13.96
CA LYS A 179 -11.61 -11.78 15.15
C LYS A 179 -11.59 -10.28 15.29
#